data_675e31c79a21529033da48167552d187
#
_entry.id   675e31c79a21529033da48167552d187
#
_cell.length_a   1.000
_cell.length_b   1.000
_cell.length_c   1.000
_cell.angle_alpha   90.00
_cell.angle_beta   90.00
_cell.angle_gamma   90.00
#
_symmetry.space_group_name_H-M   'P 1'
#
loop_
_entity.id
_entity.type
_entity.pdbx_description
1 polymer ?
#
loop_
_entity_poly.entity_id
_entity_poly.type
_entity_poly.pdbx_seq_one_letter_code
_entity_poly.pdbx_strand_id
1 'polypeptide(L)'
;MVPCHKKVAFHFMGEDSKLGALRKGFLEFLVLRIVSGSTVYAADILKRLAATDFATQEGTLYPLLSRLRREGLLDYQWQESEAGPPRKYYRLTAAGQRQLTEFDAYWARLNQTIDSMGS
;
A
#
# COMPACT_ATOMS: atom_id res chain seq x y z
N MET A 1 8.66 -22.76 11.36
CA MET A 1 8.94 -23.41 10.40
C MET A 1 8.33 -22.96 9.16
N VAL A 2 7.22 -23.01 9.07
CA VAL A 2 6.48 -22.60 7.91
C VAL A 2 6.69 -21.14 7.54
N PRO A 3 6.80 -20.22 8.46
CA PRO A 3 6.95 -18.80 8.10
C PRO A 3 8.14 -18.51 7.21
N CYS A 4 9.24 -19.19 7.42
CA CYS A 4 10.42 -18.95 6.60
C CYS A 4 10.19 -19.37 5.18
N HIS A 5 9.53 -20.51 5.00
CA HIS A 5 9.25 -20.99 3.65
C HIS A 5 8.32 -20.06 2.92
N LYS A 6 7.35 -19.52 3.60
CA LYS A 6 6.42 -18.59 2.97
C LYS A 6 7.12 -17.36 2.45
N LYS A 7 8.02 -16.81 3.24
CA LYS A 7 8.73 -15.62 2.83
C LYS A 7 9.60 -15.88 1.61
N VAL A 8 10.27 -16.99 1.60
CA VAL A 8 11.11 -17.32 0.46
C VAL A 8 10.30 -17.51 -0.80
N ALA A 9 9.19 -18.23 -0.69
CA ALA A 9 8.33 -18.45 -1.83
C ALA A 9 7.77 -17.15 -2.37
N PHE A 10 7.33 -16.29 -1.46
CA PHE A 10 6.77 -15.02 -1.86
C PHE A 10 7.80 -14.16 -2.55
N HIS A 11 9.02 -14.18 -2.05
CA HIS A 11 10.11 -13.42 -2.62
C HIS A 11 10.37 -13.80 -4.08
N PHE A 12 10.26 -15.09 -4.41
CA PHE A 12 10.51 -15.54 -5.76
C PHE A 12 9.39 -15.26 -6.74
N MET A 13 8.21 -14.94 -6.26
CA MET A 13 7.09 -14.72 -7.15
C MET A 13 7.23 -13.50 -8.01
N GLY A 14 7.79 -12.43 -7.45
CA GLY A 14 8.02 -11.25 -8.24
C GLY A 14 6.76 -10.70 -8.86
N GLU A 15 6.94 -9.77 -9.77
CA GLU A 15 5.82 -9.07 -10.38
C GLU A 15 5.27 -9.78 -11.59
N ASP A 16 6.02 -10.72 -12.14
CA ASP A 16 5.58 -11.43 -13.32
C ASP A 16 4.66 -12.59 -13.01
N SER A 17 4.52 -12.95 -11.74
CA SER A 17 3.65 -14.05 -11.35
C SER A 17 2.23 -13.54 -11.18
N LYS A 18 1.28 -14.48 -11.07
CA LYS A 18 -0.09 -14.12 -10.79
C LYS A 18 -0.22 -13.46 -9.43
N LEU A 19 0.54 -13.96 -8.46
CA LEU A 19 0.52 -13.35 -7.14
C LEU A 19 1.17 -11.97 -7.15
N GLY A 20 2.10 -11.74 -8.06
CA GLY A 20 2.68 -10.43 -8.22
C GLY A 20 1.66 -9.39 -8.61
N ALA A 21 0.74 -9.75 -9.50
CA ALA A 21 -0.31 -8.84 -9.90
C ALA A 21 -1.23 -8.50 -8.73
N LEU A 22 -1.60 -9.51 -7.94
CA LEU A 22 -2.38 -9.29 -6.73
C LEU A 22 -1.63 -8.42 -5.73
N ARG A 23 -0.34 -8.67 -5.61
CA ARG A 23 0.48 -7.91 -4.66
C ARG A 23 0.49 -6.43 -5.01
N LYS A 24 0.55 -6.09 -6.28
CA LYS A 24 0.52 -4.69 -6.69
C LYS A 24 -0.78 -4.02 -6.27
N GLY A 25 -1.90 -4.70 -6.47
CA GLY A 25 -3.19 -4.15 -6.08
C GLY A 25 -3.29 -3.98 -4.58
N PHE A 26 -2.83 -4.96 -3.83
CA PHE A 26 -2.87 -4.86 -2.38
C PHE A 26 -1.90 -3.81 -1.85
N LEU A 27 -0.77 -3.62 -2.52
CA LEU A 27 0.16 -2.59 -2.10
C LEU A 27 -0.50 -1.22 -2.18
N GLU A 28 -1.23 -0.97 -3.25
CA GLU A 28 -1.95 0.29 -3.39
C GLU A 28 -2.94 0.49 -2.25
N PHE A 29 -3.70 -0.55 -1.93
CA PHE A 29 -4.65 -0.52 -0.84
C PHE A 29 -3.94 -0.24 0.50
N LEU A 30 -2.82 -0.90 0.74
CA LEU A 30 -2.08 -0.72 1.99
C LEU A 30 -1.53 0.69 2.12
N VAL A 31 -1.07 1.27 1.01
CA VAL A 31 -0.60 2.64 1.02
C VAL A 31 -1.73 3.58 1.40
N LEU A 32 -2.90 3.40 0.80
CA LEU A 32 -4.06 4.22 1.16
C LEU A 32 -4.42 4.05 2.62
N ARG A 33 -4.35 2.82 3.12
CA ARG A 33 -4.66 2.54 4.52
C ARG A 33 -3.68 3.25 5.46
N ILE A 34 -2.40 3.20 5.15
CA ILE A 34 -1.40 3.85 5.98
C ILE A 34 -1.63 5.36 6.01
N VAL A 35 -1.91 5.94 4.85
CA VAL A 35 -2.09 7.38 4.76
C VAL A 35 -3.40 7.80 5.41
N SER A 36 -4.40 6.90 5.46
CA SER A 36 -5.67 7.25 6.09
C SER A 36 -5.54 7.44 7.60
N GLY A 37 -4.53 6.86 8.19
CA GLY A 37 -4.37 6.95 9.65
C GLY A 37 -3.80 8.28 10.11
N SER A 38 -2.97 8.89 9.30
CA SER A 38 -2.37 10.18 9.62
C SER A 38 -1.59 10.66 8.42
N THR A 39 -1.25 11.94 8.43
CA THR A 39 -0.41 12.50 7.40
C THR A 39 1.01 11.95 7.60
N VAL A 40 1.62 11.43 6.53
CA VAL A 40 2.90 10.74 6.65
C VAL A 40 3.83 11.12 5.52
N TYR A 41 5.12 10.94 5.77
CA TYR A 41 6.15 11.02 4.74
C TYR A 41 6.24 9.69 4.00
N ALA A 42 6.82 9.72 2.80
CA ALA A 42 7.05 8.49 2.06
C ALA A 42 7.95 7.53 2.85
N ALA A 43 8.93 8.06 3.57
CA ALA A 43 9.82 7.21 4.38
C ALA A 43 9.04 6.45 5.44
N ASP A 44 7.99 7.06 6.00
CA ASP A 44 7.16 6.37 6.99
C ASP A 44 6.40 5.22 6.37
N ILE A 45 5.93 5.41 5.14
CA ILE A 45 5.21 4.35 4.45
C ILE A 45 6.14 3.17 4.21
N LEU A 46 7.36 3.46 3.73
CA LEU A 46 8.33 2.39 3.50
C LEU A 46 8.63 1.64 4.80
N LYS A 47 8.79 2.38 5.89
CA LYS A 47 9.12 1.77 7.17
C LYS A 47 8.00 0.88 7.66
N ARG A 48 6.75 1.32 7.52
CA ARG A 48 5.62 0.52 7.95
C ARG A 48 5.46 -0.74 7.13
N LEU A 49 5.78 -0.69 5.85
CA LEU A 49 5.69 -1.87 4.99
C LEU A 49 6.87 -2.81 5.17
N ALA A 50 8.01 -2.30 5.64
CA ALA A 50 9.24 -3.08 5.69
C ALA A 50 9.12 -4.32 6.59
N ALA A 51 8.23 -4.27 7.58
CA ALA A 51 8.06 -5.39 8.50
C ALA A 51 7.05 -6.42 8.00
N THR A 52 6.56 -6.27 6.78
CA THR A 52 5.51 -7.12 6.25
C THR A 52 5.96 -7.78 4.96
N ASP A 53 5.12 -8.68 4.46
CA ASP A 53 5.37 -9.31 3.16
C ASP A 53 5.25 -8.32 2.01
N PHE A 54 4.83 -7.11 2.28
CA PHE A 54 4.66 -6.08 1.27
C PHE A 54 5.78 -5.05 1.31
N ALA A 55 6.92 -5.41 1.88
CA ALA A 55 8.08 -4.54 1.89
C ALA A 55 8.40 -4.11 0.47
N THR A 56 8.70 -2.83 0.30
CA THR A 56 8.94 -2.29 -1.02
C THR A 56 10.04 -1.23 -0.92
N GLN A 57 10.50 -0.79 -2.06
CA GLN A 57 11.60 0.16 -2.14
C GLN A 57 11.13 1.46 -2.74
N GLU A 58 11.96 2.47 -2.63
CA GLU A 58 11.64 3.80 -3.14
C GLU A 58 11.31 3.76 -4.62
N GLY A 59 12.05 2.97 -5.38
CA GLY A 59 11.82 2.89 -6.83
C GLY A 59 10.45 2.39 -7.19
N THR A 60 9.80 1.66 -6.30
CA THR A 60 8.44 1.19 -6.51
C THR A 60 7.43 2.14 -5.87
N LEU A 61 7.73 2.64 -4.69
CA LEU A 61 6.77 3.44 -3.95
C LEU A 61 6.54 4.82 -4.56
N TYR A 62 7.61 5.53 -4.94
CA TYR A 62 7.44 6.88 -5.43
C TYR A 62 6.57 6.97 -6.69
N PRO A 63 6.78 6.10 -7.69
CA PRO A 63 5.87 6.12 -8.85
C PRO A 63 4.44 5.82 -8.47
N LEU A 64 4.23 4.93 -7.48
CA LEU A 64 2.88 4.62 -7.02
C LEU A 64 2.24 5.83 -6.37
N LEU A 65 2.96 6.53 -5.52
CA LEU A 65 2.44 7.74 -4.88
C LEU A 65 2.09 8.80 -5.92
N SER A 66 2.94 8.95 -6.93
CA SER A 66 2.67 9.91 -8.00
C SER A 66 1.41 9.56 -8.76
N ARG A 67 1.22 8.27 -9.05
CA ARG A 67 0.02 7.83 -9.76
C ARG A 67 -1.22 8.05 -8.93
N LEU A 68 -1.17 7.69 -7.65
CA LEU A 68 -2.33 7.87 -6.78
C LEU A 68 -2.70 9.34 -6.65
N ARG A 69 -1.69 10.21 -6.64
CA ARG A 69 -1.97 11.63 -6.59
C ARG A 69 -2.62 12.10 -7.89
N ARG A 70 -2.12 11.66 -9.03
CA ARG A 70 -2.72 12.03 -10.32
C ARG A 70 -4.16 11.55 -10.41
N GLU A 71 -4.47 10.43 -9.78
CA GLU A 71 -5.83 9.89 -9.77
C GLU A 71 -6.72 10.60 -8.75
N GLY A 72 -6.16 11.52 -7.99
CA GLY A 72 -6.94 12.28 -7.05
C GLY A 72 -7.21 11.57 -5.73
N LEU A 73 -6.53 10.47 -5.46
CA LEU A 73 -6.74 9.69 -4.23
C LEU A 73 -5.85 10.16 -3.10
N LEU A 74 -4.70 10.73 -3.41
CA LEU A 74 -3.78 11.30 -2.45
C LEU A 74 -3.47 12.73 -2.81
N ASP A 75 -3.06 13.49 -1.81
CA ASP A 75 -2.57 14.83 -1.98
C ASP A 75 -1.35 14.98 -1.08
N TYR A 76 -0.61 16.06 -1.23
CA TYR A 76 0.53 16.28 -0.35
C TYR A 76 0.74 17.75 -0.11
N GLN A 77 1.45 18.04 0.97
CA GLN A 77 1.91 19.37 1.31
C GLN A 77 3.40 19.29 1.60
N TRP A 78 4.11 20.34 1.21
CA TRP A 78 5.49 20.46 1.60
C TRP A 78 5.55 20.91 3.05
N GLN A 79 6.46 20.28 3.81
CA GLN A 79 6.68 20.62 5.20
C GLN A 79 8.13 20.97 5.38
N GLU A 80 8.38 22.08 6.06
CA GLU A 80 9.72 22.48 6.42
C GLU A 80 10.30 21.46 7.40
N SER A 81 11.59 21.21 7.26
CA SER A 81 12.30 20.33 8.15
C SER A 81 13.41 21.10 8.80
N GLU A 82 13.57 20.95 10.11
CA GLU A 82 14.61 21.68 10.81
C GLU A 82 16.00 21.24 10.41
N ALA A 83 16.15 20.00 10.02
CA ALA A 83 17.46 19.41 9.78
C ALA A 83 17.68 19.05 8.33
N GLY A 84 16.95 19.62 7.40
CA GLY A 84 17.18 19.27 6.02
C GLY A 84 16.19 19.92 5.08
N PRO A 85 16.12 19.45 3.85
CA PRO A 85 15.20 20.03 2.87
C PRO A 85 13.76 19.76 3.23
N PRO A 86 12.82 20.54 2.70
CA PRO A 86 11.41 20.29 2.92
C PRO A 86 11.03 18.91 2.41
N ARG A 87 10.00 18.32 3.02
CA ARG A 87 9.52 16.99 2.69
C ARG A 87 8.05 17.06 2.33
N LYS A 88 7.62 16.09 1.50
CA LYS A 88 6.21 15.96 1.16
C LYS A 88 5.50 15.14 2.22
N TYR A 89 4.43 15.71 2.74
CA TYR A 89 3.54 15.02 3.66
C TYR A 89 2.31 14.59 2.87
N TYR A 90 2.06 13.31 2.80
CA TYR A 90 0.93 12.77 2.06
C TYR A 90 -0.29 12.62 2.94
N ARG A 91 -1.44 12.85 2.35
CA ARG A 91 -2.70 12.69 3.06
C ARG A 91 -3.74 12.14 2.09
N LEU A 92 -4.77 11.52 2.64
CA LEU A 92 -5.83 10.92 1.86
C LEU A 92 -6.85 11.99 1.50
N THR A 93 -7.29 11.98 0.24
CA THR A 93 -8.38 12.86 -0.18
C THR A 93 -9.72 12.20 0.14
N ALA A 94 -10.81 12.95 -0.05
CA ALA A 94 -12.14 12.36 0.10
C ALA A 94 -12.33 11.22 -0.89
N ALA A 95 -11.84 11.39 -2.12
CA ALA A 95 -11.93 10.33 -3.11
C ALA A 95 -11.10 9.12 -2.68
N GLY A 96 -9.92 9.37 -2.09
CA GLY A 96 -9.11 8.28 -1.57
C GLY A 96 -9.79 7.53 -0.46
N GLN A 97 -10.49 8.24 0.42
CA GLN A 97 -11.24 7.59 1.49
C GLN A 97 -12.36 6.72 0.93
N ARG A 98 -13.05 7.20 -0.10
CA ARG A 98 -14.09 6.39 -0.73
C ARG A 98 -13.51 5.15 -1.38
N GLN A 99 -12.36 5.30 -2.03
CA GLN A 99 -11.70 4.15 -2.66
C GLN A 99 -11.32 3.12 -1.61
N LEU A 100 -10.80 3.59 -0.47
CA LEU A 100 -10.42 2.69 0.61
C LEU A 100 -11.63 1.95 1.16
N THR A 101 -12.73 2.66 1.36
CA THR A 101 -13.96 2.05 1.84
C THR A 101 -14.48 0.99 0.87
N GLU A 102 -14.42 1.28 -0.43
CA GLU A 102 -14.84 0.30 -1.43
C GLU A 102 -13.95 -0.93 -1.41
N PHE A 103 -12.67 -0.72 -1.21
CA PHE A 103 -11.75 -1.85 -1.14
C PHE A 103 -12.04 -2.72 0.07
N ASP A 104 -12.33 -2.08 1.22
CA ASP A 104 -12.70 -2.83 2.41
C ASP A 104 -13.94 -3.69 2.17
N ALA A 105 -14.94 -3.11 1.52
CA ALA A 105 -16.18 -3.84 1.23
C ALA A 105 -15.92 -4.99 0.27
N TYR A 106 -15.10 -4.75 -0.75
CA TYR A 106 -14.77 -5.78 -1.70
C TYR A 106 -14.02 -6.93 -1.03
N TRP A 107 -13.07 -6.59 -0.16
CA TRP A 107 -12.31 -7.59 0.57
C TRP A 107 -13.22 -8.47 1.42
N ALA A 108 -14.18 -7.86 2.11
CA ALA A 108 -15.13 -8.60 2.92
C ALA A 108 -15.96 -9.55 2.05
N ARG A 109 -16.41 -9.08 0.90
CA ARG A 109 -17.19 -9.94 -0.01
C ARG A 109 -16.35 -11.09 -0.54
N LEU A 110 -15.10 -10.81 -0.85
CA LEU A 110 -14.20 -11.86 -1.33
C LEU A 110 -14.05 -12.96 -0.29
N ASN A 111 -13.86 -12.57 0.98
CA ASN A 111 -13.73 -13.55 2.04
C ASN A 111 -14.98 -14.39 2.19
N GLN A 112 -16.16 -13.75 2.07
CA GLN A 112 -17.40 -14.49 2.13
C GLN A 112 -17.52 -15.47 0.98
N THR A 113 -17.10 -15.05 -0.21
CA THR A 113 -17.12 -15.92 -1.37
C THR A 113 -16.23 -17.13 -1.17
N ILE A 114 -15.01 -16.88 -0.67
CA ILE A 114 -14.08 -17.97 -0.40
C ILE A 114 -14.68 -18.96 0.58
N ASP A 115 -15.27 -18.45 1.65
CA ASP A 115 -15.88 -19.32 2.65
C ASP A 115 -17.03 -20.14 2.07
N SER A 116 -17.82 -19.54 1.18
CA SER A 116 -18.96 -20.24 0.60
C SER A 116 -18.55 -21.31 -0.40
N MET A 117 -17.31 -21.23 -0.92
CA MET A 117 -16.83 -22.26 -1.83
C MET A 117 -16.46 -23.53 -1.08
N GLY A 118 -16.47 -23.49 0.20
CA GLY A 118 -16.24 -24.68 1.00
C GLY A 118 -14.79 -24.95 1.17
N SER A 119 -14.22 -24.87 1.80
CA SER A 119 -12.89 -25.22 2.03
C SER A 119 -12.57 -26.32 2.72
#